data_be9a3307648d4911a8c20ed0e8cd72d8
#
_entry.id   be9a3307648d4911a8c20ed0e8cd72d8
#
_cell.length_a   1.000
_cell.length_b   1.000
_cell.length_c   1.000
_cell.angle_alpha   90.00
_cell.angle_beta   90.00
_cell.angle_gamma   90.00
#
_symmetry.space_group_name_H-M   'P 1'
#
loop_
_entity.id
_entity.type
_entity.pdbx_description
1 polymer ?
#
loop_
_entity_poly.entity_id
_entity_poly.type
_entity_poly.pdbx_seq_one_letter_code
_entity_poly.pdbx_strand_id
1 'polypeptide(L)'
;NLGLPPDAVHRAVRDALGYVGLRGYEKRPPHHLSGGEKKRVAIAGILAMEPAVLVFDEPTSSLDPASSEEVMELLDELASGGRTVLVSTHDVELAYRWADSVILMEHGRVLARGPPEEVFSDHDLLAAARLKPPALLDLYNELALRGVIDPGAPPKSVLEFTDLVERAMHGHVPDRDEPGQIYLCNADLTGGDDIRALIRSGMVDRVGAMGTRAKEFVGRERILLDYTYGVIDKCILKALNGENSLIITTGGMVGHVRRRIAEYGDESGRAIPVTPVQESASPEPGREPALE
;
A
#
# COMPACT_ATOMS: atom_id res chain seq x y z
N ASN A 1 -25.00 18.85 -6.34
CA ASN A 1 -25.37 19.83 -5.30
C ASN A 1 -24.33 20.95 -5.09
N LEU A 2 -23.14 20.84 -5.70
CA LEU A 2 -22.08 21.87 -5.65
C LEU A 2 -22.25 22.98 -6.71
N GLY A 3 -23.36 22.97 -7.46
CA GLY A 3 -23.60 23.96 -8.51
C GLY A 3 -22.70 23.83 -9.74
N LEU A 4 -22.02 22.70 -9.91
CA LEU A 4 -21.15 22.45 -11.06
C LEU A 4 -21.97 22.24 -12.35
N PRO A 5 -21.45 22.68 -13.51
CA PRO A 5 -22.08 22.39 -14.80
C PRO A 5 -22.07 20.88 -15.09
N PRO A 6 -23.07 20.35 -15.86
CA PRO A 6 -23.21 18.91 -16.11
C PRO A 6 -21.93 18.22 -16.60
N ASP A 7 -21.20 18.85 -17.51
CA ASP A 7 -19.95 18.27 -18.05
C ASP A 7 -18.85 18.15 -16.99
N ALA A 8 -18.77 19.10 -16.05
CA ALA A 8 -17.84 19.02 -14.93
C ALA A 8 -18.22 17.87 -13.97
N VAL A 9 -19.54 17.69 -13.70
CA VAL A 9 -20.03 16.57 -12.91
C VAL A 9 -19.67 15.23 -13.56
N HIS A 10 -19.91 15.09 -14.87
CA HIS A 10 -19.57 13.86 -15.59
C HIS A 10 -18.07 13.56 -15.57
N ARG A 11 -17.22 14.57 -15.66
CA ARG A 11 -15.77 14.39 -15.52
C ARG A 11 -15.40 13.92 -14.11
N ALA A 12 -15.84 14.65 -13.08
CA ALA A 12 -15.55 14.33 -11.69
C ALA A 12 -15.99 12.90 -11.32
N VAL A 13 -17.18 12.47 -11.76
CA VAL A 13 -17.65 11.08 -11.55
C VAL A 13 -16.77 10.06 -12.26
N ARG A 14 -16.38 10.32 -13.51
CA ARG A 14 -15.53 9.41 -14.28
C ARG A 14 -14.14 9.29 -13.66
N ASP A 15 -13.57 10.42 -13.24
CA ASP A 15 -12.24 10.47 -12.63
C ASP A 15 -12.25 9.77 -11.27
N ALA A 16 -13.28 10.00 -10.45
CA ALA A 16 -13.45 9.35 -9.16
C ALA A 16 -13.66 7.82 -9.30
N LEU A 17 -14.49 7.37 -10.25
CA LEU A 17 -14.65 5.95 -10.55
C LEU A 17 -13.35 5.34 -11.09
N GLY A 18 -12.63 6.06 -11.94
CA GLY A 18 -11.32 5.65 -12.42
C GLY A 18 -10.29 5.53 -11.30
N TYR A 19 -10.34 6.41 -10.30
CA TYR A 19 -9.43 6.38 -9.15
C TYR A 19 -9.60 5.11 -8.31
N VAL A 20 -10.86 4.67 -8.09
CA VAL A 20 -11.18 3.46 -7.32
C VAL A 20 -11.20 2.17 -8.17
N GLY A 21 -10.72 2.22 -9.41
CA GLY A 21 -10.66 1.06 -10.30
C GLY A 21 -12.00 0.58 -10.85
N LEU A 22 -12.96 1.49 -11.01
CA LEU A 22 -14.29 1.17 -11.53
C LEU A 22 -14.62 2.00 -12.77
N ARG A 23 -13.63 2.25 -13.64
CA ARG A 23 -13.84 2.96 -14.90
C ARG A 23 -14.88 2.24 -15.77
N GLY A 24 -15.87 2.98 -16.27
CA GLY A 24 -16.95 2.41 -17.09
C GLY A 24 -18.16 1.92 -16.28
N TYR A 25 -18.16 2.10 -14.97
CA TYR A 25 -19.27 1.70 -14.09
C TYR A 25 -20.33 2.80 -13.91
N GLU A 26 -20.23 3.93 -14.58
CA GLU A 26 -21.10 5.11 -14.41
C GLU A 26 -22.60 4.81 -14.55
N LYS A 27 -22.93 3.78 -15.37
CA LYS A 27 -24.32 3.36 -15.63
C LYS A 27 -24.66 2.00 -15.04
N ARG A 28 -23.72 1.35 -14.32
CA ARG A 28 -23.94 0.02 -13.77
C ARG A 28 -24.83 0.10 -12.53
N PRO A 29 -25.95 -0.66 -12.48
CA PRO A 29 -26.84 -0.63 -11.31
C PRO A 29 -26.13 -1.16 -10.05
N PRO A 30 -26.31 -0.52 -8.87
CA PRO A 30 -25.65 -0.92 -7.63
C PRO A 30 -25.90 -2.36 -7.19
N HIS A 31 -27.06 -2.95 -7.56
CA HIS A 31 -27.40 -4.32 -7.21
C HIS A 31 -26.62 -5.39 -8.00
N HIS A 32 -25.94 -4.97 -9.08
CA HIS A 32 -25.04 -5.85 -9.85
C HIS A 32 -23.59 -5.79 -9.34
N LEU A 33 -23.32 -5.05 -8.28
CA LEU A 33 -21.98 -4.88 -7.73
C LEU A 33 -21.74 -5.84 -6.58
N SER A 34 -20.49 -6.36 -6.49
CA SER A 34 -20.00 -7.08 -5.32
C SER A 34 -19.91 -6.18 -4.09
N GLY A 35 -19.69 -6.75 -2.90
CA GLY A 35 -19.53 -5.98 -1.66
C GLY A 35 -18.38 -4.97 -1.75
N GLY A 36 -17.21 -5.41 -2.23
CA GLY A 36 -16.05 -4.55 -2.43
C GLY A 36 -16.26 -3.46 -3.48
N GLU A 37 -16.91 -3.79 -4.62
CA GLU A 37 -17.26 -2.80 -5.64
C GLU A 37 -18.24 -1.74 -5.09
N LYS A 38 -19.23 -2.13 -4.29
CA LYS A 38 -20.15 -1.18 -3.63
C LYS A 38 -19.41 -0.21 -2.71
N LYS A 39 -18.46 -0.71 -1.90
CA LYS A 39 -17.65 0.16 -1.04
C LYS A 39 -16.79 1.11 -1.87
N ARG A 40 -16.13 0.63 -2.92
CA ARG A 40 -15.34 1.49 -3.83
C ARG A 40 -16.21 2.54 -4.54
N VAL A 41 -17.43 2.22 -4.96
CA VAL A 41 -18.38 3.21 -5.50
C VAL A 41 -18.75 4.27 -4.47
N ALA A 42 -18.98 3.88 -3.20
CA ALA A 42 -19.24 4.82 -2.12
C ALA A 42 -18.06 5.78 -1.89
N ILE A 43 -16.83 5.26 -1.89
CA ILE A 43 -15.60 6.06 -1.81
C ILE A 43 -15.51 7.02 -3.01
N ALA A 44 -15.74 6.53 -4.24
CA ALA A 44 -15.74 7.37 -5.44
C ALA A 44 -16.76 8.51 -5.36
N GLY A 45 -17.95 8.25 -4.80
CA GLY A 45 -18.97 9.28 -4.60
C GLY A 45 -18.52 10.44 -3.71
N ILE A 46 -17.70 10.14 -2.68
CA ILE A 46 -17.10 11.14 -1.82
C ILE A 46 -15.95 11.85 -2.54
N LEU A 47 -15.08 11.09 -3.21
CA LEU A 47 -13.92 11.61 -3.93
C LEU A 47 -14.28 12.59 -5.05
N ALA A 48 -15.44 12.40 -5.70
CA ALA A 48 -15.94 13.32 -6.72
C ALA A 48 -16.19 14.76 -6.21
N MET A 49 -16.21 14.95 -4.88
CA MET A 49 -16.33 16.27 -4.23
C MET A 49 -14.97 16.86 -3.83
N GLU A 50 -13.87 16.15 -4.05
CA GLU A 50 -12.48 16.54 -3.74
C GLU A 50 -12.27 17.03 -2.29
N PRO A 51 -12.76 16.31 -1.27
CA PRO A 51 -12.59 16.74 0.12
C PRO A 51 -11.13 16.62 0.57
N ALA A 52 -10.69 17.54 1.44
CA ALA A 52 -9.38 17.48 2.09
C ALA A 52 -9.35 16.46 3.25
N VAL A 53 -10.51 16.20 3.87
CA VAL A 53 -10.67 15.26 5.00
C VAL A 53 -11.70 14.21 4.62
N LEU A 54 -11.34 12.96 4.79
CA LEU A 54 -12.16 11.78 4.52
C LEU A 54 -12.43 11.05 5.84
N VAL A 55 -13.68 10.70 6.09
CA VAL A 55 -14.08 9.94 7.28
C VAL A 55 -14.77 8.66 6.84
N PHE A 56 -14.25 7.54 7.31
CA PHE A 56 -14.77 6.21 6.99
C PHE A 56 -15.18 5.50 8.28
N ASP A 57 -16.39 4.97 8.27
CA ASP A 57 -16.93 4.16 9.37
C ASP A 57 -16.93 2.69 8.95
N GLU A 58 -16.11 1.86 9.62
CA GLU A 58 -15.96 0.43 9.37
C GLU A 58 -15.77 0.10 7.86
N PRO A 59 -14.75 0.67 7.18
CA PRO A 59 -14.62 0.53 5.72
C PRO A 59 -14.39 -0.91 5.25
N THR A 60 -13.82 -1.76 6.10
CA THR A 60 -13.50 -3.16 5.79
C THR A 60 -14.54 -4.16 6.28
N SER A 61 -15.56 -3.70 7.01
CA SER A 61 -16.59 -4.59 7.56
C SER A 61 -17.30 -5.39 6.48
N SER A 62 -17.52 -6.69 6.72
CA SER A 62 -18.20 -7.63 5.82
C SER A 62 -17.50 -7.84 4.46
N LEU A 63 -16.22 -7.51 4.36
CA LEU A 63 -15.38 -7.84 3.22
C LEU A 63 -14.55 -9.09 3.52
N ASP A 64 -14.19 -9.80 2.46
CA ASP A 64 -13.15 -10.83 2.53
C ASP A 64 -11.76 -10.17 2.75
N PRO A 65 -10.76 -10.91 3.23
CA PRO A 65 -9.45 -10.34 3.53
C PRO A 65 -8.77 -9.62 2.36
N ALA A 66 -8.91 -10.14 1.14
CA ALA A 66 -8.31 -9.53 -0.05
C ALA A 66 -8.99 -8.19 -0.40
N SER A 67 -10.32 -8.15 -0.35
CA SER A 67 -11.09 -6.91 -0.56
C SER A 67 -10.84 -5.88 0.54
N SER A 68 -10.63 -6.33 1.79
CA SER A 68 -10.25 -5.45 2.91
C SER A 68 -8.89 -4.79 2.67
N GLU A 69 -7.91 -5.56 2.24
CA GLU A 69 -6.57 -5.06 1.91
C GLU A 69 -6.63 -4.05 0.75
N GLU A 70 -7.41 -4.32 -0.31
CA GLU A 70 -7.60 -3.38 -1.43
C GLU A 70 -8.21 -2.04 -0.97
N VAL A 71 -9.15 -2.07 -0.03
CA VAL A 71 -9.74 -0.84 0.53
C VAL A 71 -8.70 -0.09 1.36
N MET A 72 -7.92 -0.77 2.20
CA MET A 72 -6.89 -0.11 3.00
C MET A 72 -5.76 0.46 2.13
N GLU A 73 -5.29 -0.26 1.11
CA GLU A 73 -4.34 0.27 0.12
C GLU A 73 -4.87 1.56 -0.56
N LEU A 74 -6.18 1.59 -0.89
CA LEU A 74 -6.81 2.77 -1.47
C LEU A 74 -6.84 3.95 -0.48
N LEU A 75 -7.14 3.70 0.80
CA LEU A 75 -7.13 4.74 1.84
C LEU A 75 -5.72 5.29 2.09
N ASP A 76 -4.72 4.43 2.07
CA ASP A 76 -3.32 4.81 2.19
C ASP A 76 -2.84 5.64 0.98
N GLU A 77 -3.25 5.26 -0.25
CA GLU A 77 -3.02 6.07 -1.45
C GLU A 77 -3.61 7.48 -1.31
N LEU A 78 -4.82 7.58 -0.75
CA LEU A 78 -5.48 8.88 -0.52
C LEU A 78 -4.73 9.72 0.53
N ALA A 79 -4.27 9.10 1.62
CA ALA A 79 -3.48 9.75 2.66
C ALA A 79 -2.12 10.23 2.10
N SER A 80 -1.42 9.37 1.37
CA SER A 80 -0.15 9.70 0.69
C SER A 80 -0.30 10.80 -0.35
N GLY A 81 -1.50 10.95 -0.93
CA GLY A 81 -1.89 12.05 -1.83
C GLY A 81 -2.16 13.38 -1.11
N GLY A 82 -1.91 13.47 0.21
CA GLY A 82 -2.04 14.69 1.03
C GLY A 82 -3.42 14.92 1.63
N ARG A 83 -4.32 13.92 1.61
CA ARG A 83 -5.61 13.99 2.30
C ARG A 83 -5.49 13.49 3.73
N THR A 84 -6.30 14.04 4.63
CA THR A 84 -6.46 13.48 5.97
C THR A 84 -7.51 12.39 5.92
N VAL A 85 -7.14 11.18 6.35
CA VAL A 85 -8.03 10.01 6.39
C VAL A 85 -8.28 9.65 7.85
N LEU A 86 -9.54 9.63 8.25
CA LEU A 86 -10.00 9.19 9.57
C LEU A 86 -10.83 7.92 9.39
N VAL A 87 -10.43 6.85 10.07
CA VAL A 87 -11.12 5.56 10.02
C VAL A 87 -11.60 5.19 11.40
N SER A 88 -12.90 4.87 11.57
CA SER A 88 -13.37 4.16 12.74
C SER A 88 -13.36 2.66 12.45
N THR A 89 -12.80 1.88 13.34
CA THR A 89 -12.79 0.41 13.24
C THR A 89 -12.63 -0.23 14.62
N HIS A 90 -13.09 -1.46 14.75
CA HIS A 90 -12.82 -2.33 15.88
C HIS A 90 -11.69 -3.33 15.58
N ASP A 91 -11.14 -3.33 14.39
CA ASP A 91 -10.04 -4.20 13.98
C ASP A 91 -8.71 -3.59 14.40
N VAL A 92 -8.18 -4.08 15.51
CA VAL A 92 -6.89 -3.61 16.08
C VAL A 92 -5.69 -3.96 15.20
N GLU A 93 -5.77 -5.06 14.43
CA GLU A 93 -4.70 -5.48 13.52
C GLU A 93 -4.56 -4.48 12.37
N LEU A 94 -5.68 -4.06 11.77
CA LEU A 94 -5.69 -3.03 10.74
C LEU A 94 -5.23 -1.68 11.30
N ALA A 95 -5.76 -1.28 12.48
CA ALA A 95 -5.38 -0.03 13.09
C ALA A 95 -3.88 0.02 13.42
N TYR A 96 -3.31 -1.07 13.94
CA TYR A 96 -1.89 -1.16 14.26
C TYR A 96 -1.00 -1.03 13.02
N ARG A 97 -1.39 -1.70 11.95
CA ARG A 97 -0.59 -1.78 10.73
C ARG A 97 -0.64 -0.50 9.88
N TRP A 98 -1.80 0.16 9.83
CA TRP A 98 -2.05 1.22 8.85
C TRP A 98 -2.13 2.63 9.44
N ALA A 99 -2.39 2.79 10.74
CA ALA A 99 -2.58 4.11 11.32
C ALA A 99 -1.25 4.79 11.69
N ASP A 100 -1.16 6.10 11.44
CA ASP A 100 -0.11 6.96 11.97
C ASP A 100 -0.40 7.32 13.44
N SER A 101 -1.69 7.42 13.80
CA SER A 101 -2.15 7.75 15.16
C SER A 101 -3.49 7.10 15.44
N VAL A 102 -3.65 6.58 16.65
CA VAL A 102 -4.86 5.96 17.13
C VAL A 102 -5.52 6.82 18.21
N ILE A 103 -6.85 6.88 18.18
CA ILE A 103 -7.69 7.43 19.26
C ILE A 103 -8.53 6.29 19.78
N LEU A 104 -8.19 5.79 20.96
CA LEU A 104 -8.94 4.73 21.64
C LEU A 104 -10.14 5.32 22.38
N MET A 105 -11.32 4.79 22.09
CA MET A 105 -12.57 5.29 22.66
C MET A 105 -13.38 4.17 23.29
N GLU A 106 -14.01 4.47 24.43
CA GLU A 106 -15.00 3.61 25.06
C GLU A 106 -16.12 4.45 25.69
N HIS A 107 -17.37 3.99 25.52
CA HIS A 107 -18.56 4.68 26.06
C HIS A 107 -18.61 6.18 25.76
N GLY A 108 -18.20 6.58 24.55
CA GLY A 108 -18.19 7.98 24.11
C GLY A 108 -17.10 8.85 24.74
N ARG A 109 -16.11 8.24 25.39
CA ARG A 109 -14.95 8.93 25.98
C ARG A 109 -13.66 8.48 25.30
N VAL A 110 -12.75 9.41 25.13
CA VAL A 110 -11.38 9.12 24.68
C VAL A 110 -10.60 8.57 25.90
N LEU A 111 -10.08 7.36 25.77
CA LEU A 111 -9.23 6.73 26.79
C LEU A 111 -7.75 7.06 26.56
N ALA A 112 -7.30 7.01 25.30
CA ALA A 112 -5.94 7.31 24.92
C ALA A 112 -5.87 7.87 23.50
N ARG A 113 -4.75 8.55 23.19
CA ARG A 113 -4.39 8.98 21.85
C ARG A 113 -2.88 8.94 21.69
N GLY A 114 -2.39 8.38 20.63
CA GLY A 114 -0.95 8.30 20.34
C GLY A 114 -0.63 7.40 19.17
N PRO A 115 0.66 7.13 18.94
CA PRO A 115 1.10 6.11 18.00
C PRO A 115 0.48 4.74 18.33
N PRO A 116 0.17 3.90 17.32
CA PRO A 116 -0.45 2.60 17.54
C PRO A 116 0.34 1.72 18.51
N GLU A 117 1.66 1.70 18.41
CA GLU A 117 2.55 0.91 19.26
C GLU A 117 2.48 1.30 20.73
N GLU A 118 2.27 2.57 21.05
CA GLU A 118 2.12 3.03 22.43
C GLU A 118 0.73 2.67 22.98
N VAL A 119 -0.31 2.96 22.19
CA VAL A 119 -1.71 2.75 22.63
C VAL A 119 -2.02 1.27 22.80
N PHE A 120 -1.54 0.41 21.88
CA PHE A 120 -1.83 -1.02 21.91
C PHE A 120 -0.87 -1.85 22.76
N SER A 121 0.20 -1.26 23.31
CA SER A 121 1.04 -1.90 24.34
C SER A 121 0.50 -1.75 25.76
N ASP A 122 -0.45 -0.85 25.99
CA ASP A 122 -1.04 -0.64 27.30
C ASP A 122 -2.19 -1.64 27.55
N HIS A 123 -1.86 -2.72 28.24
CA HIS A 123 -2.82 -3.80 28.55
C HIS A 123 -4.03 -3.34 29.38
N ASP A 124 -3.85 -2.35 30.27
CA ASP A 124 -4.94 -1.85 31.10
C ASP A 124 -5.92 -1.03 30.26
N LEU A 125 -5.42 -0.22 29.34
CA LEU A 125 -6.24 0.52 28.37
C LEU A 125 -7.02 -0.44 27.46
N LEU A 126 -6.34 -1.47 26.92
CA LEU A 126 -6.99 -2.46 26.07
C LEU A 126 -8.07 -3.26 26.81
N ALA A 127 -7.79 -3.66 28.05
CA ALA A 127 -8.76 -4.35 28.89
C ALA A 127 -9.99 -3.46 29.17
N ALA A 128 -9.77 -2.17 29.48
CA ALA A 128 -10.85 -1.19 29.67
C ALA A 128 -11.70 -1.03 28.40
N ALA A 129 -11.08 -1.02 27.22
CA ALA A 129 -11.76 -0.92 25.92
C ALA A 129 -12.28 -2.29 25.41
N ARG A 130 -12.08 -3.37 26.14
CA ARG A 130 -12.44 -4.77 25.76
C ARG A 130 -11.82 -5.21 24.45
N LEU A 131 -10.61 -4.73 24.16
CA LEU A 131 -9.81 -5.10 23.01
C LEU A 131 -8.71 -6.09 23.40
N LYS A 132 -8.18 -6.79 22.43
CA LYS A 132 -6.94 -7.56 22.53
C LYS A 132 -5.81 -6.81 21.86
N PRO A 133 -4.56 -6.97 22.29
CA PRO A 133 -3.44 -6.42 21.57
C PRO A 133 -3.34 -7.04 20.17
N PRO A 134 -2.77 -6.31 19.18
CA PRO A 134 -2.40 -6.88 17.88
C PRO A 134 -1.44 -8.06 18.08
N ALA A 135 -1.66 -9.16 17.36
CA ALA A 135 -0.92 -10.40 17.57
C ALA A 135 0.59 -10.23 17.39
N LEU A 136 1.00 -9.42 16.40
CA LEU A 136 2.41 -9.17 16.13
C LEU A 136 3.07 -8.36 17.25
N LEU A 137 2.38 -7.35 17.77
CA LEU A 137 2.84 -6.54 18.90
C LEU A 137 2.91 -7.35 20.20
N ASP A 138 1.91 -8.19 20.46
CA ASP A 138 1.86 -9.06 21.64
C ASP A 138 3.03 -10.05 21.62
N LEU A 139 3.29 -10.69 20.47
CA LEU A 139 4.43 -11.58 20.28
C LEU A 139 5.77 -10.85 20.46
N TYR A 140 5.91 -9.66 19.90
CA TYR A 140 7.10 -8.83 20.07
C TYR A 140 7.35 -8.52 21.56
N ASN A 141 6.34 -8.03 22.26
CA ASN A 141 6.44 -7.68 23.69
C ASN A 141 6.83 -8.89 24.53
N GLU A 142 6.25 -10.07 24.24
CA GLU A 142 6.56 -11.30 24.95
C GLU A 142 8.02 -11.75 24.73
N LEU A 143 8.54 -11.67 23.49
CA LEU A 143 9.92 -12.03 23.20
C LEU A 143 10.92 -11.02 23.76
N ALA A 144 10.59 -9.73 23.76
CA ALA A 144 11.41 -8.68 24.38
C ALA A 144 11.46 -8.85 25.90
N LEU A 145 10.32 -9.15 26.55
CA LEU A 145 10.25 -9.41 27.98
C LEU A 145 11.09 -10.62 28.41
N ARG A 146 11.16 -11.65 27.57
CA ARG A 146 11.99 -12.85 27.79
C ARG A 146 13.47 -12.62 27.44
N GLY A 147 13.85 -11.48 26.95
CA GLY A 147 15.23 -11.21 26.51
C GLY A 147 15.67 -12.03 25.28
N VAL A 148 14.71 -12.46 24.46
CA VAL A 148 14.99 -13.20 23.20
C VAL A 148 15.38 -12.22 22.11
N ILE A 149 14.78 -11.04 22.10
CA ILE A 149 15.08 -9.93 21.19
C ILE A 149 15.39 -8.68 22.01
N ASP A 150 16.21 -7.80 21.46
CA ASP A 150 16.49 -6.52 22.09
C ASP A 150 15.28 -5.57 21.92
N PRO A 151 14.90 -4.82 22.98
CA PRO A 151 13.84 -3.83 22.88
C PRO A 151 14.21 -2.73 21.88
N GLY A 152 13.31 -2.43 20.97
CA GLY A 152 13.46 -1.40 19.96
C GLY A 152 12.10 -0.94 19.44
N ALA A 153 12.04 -0.46 18.19
CA ALA A 153 10.76 -0.16 17.55
C ALA A 153 9.95 -1.45 17.34
N PRO A 154 8.70 -1.52 17.80
CA PRO A 154 7.84 -2.68 17.58
C PRO A 154 7.52 -2.86 16.09
N PRO A 155 7.58 -4.09 15.56
CA PRO A 155 7.37 -4.36 14.14
C PRO A 155 5.90 -4.20 13.76
N LYS A 156 5.65 -3.57 12.61
CA LYS A 156 4.30 -3.42 12.02
C LYS A 156 4.01 -4.46 10.93
N SER A 157 5.02 -5.21 10.54
CA SER A 157 4.92 -6.25 9.51
C SER A 157 5.65 -7.54 9.90
N VAL A 158 5.27 -8.65 9.25
CA VAL A 158 5.96 -9.94 9.42
C VAL A 158 7.42 -9.82 8.96
N LEU A 159 7.71 -9.00 7.96
CA LEU A 159 9.06 -8.73 7.49
C LEU A 159 9.93 -8.14 8.61
N GLU A 160 9.50 -7.04 9.20
CA GLU A 160 10.21 -6.38 10.30
C GLU A 160 10.41 -7.31 11.49
N PHE A 161 9.38 -8.11 11.80
CA PHE A 161 9.48 -9.09 12.87
C PHE A 161 10.52 -10.19 12.57
N THR A 162 10.55 -10.69 11.33
CA THR A 162 11.53 -11.69 10.91
C THR A 162 12.95 -11.16 11.03
N ASP A 163 13.19 -9.92 10.62
CA ASP A 163 14.51 -9.27 10.76
C ASP A 163 14.93 -9.11 12.22
N LEU A 164 14.01 -8.78 13.12
CA LEU A 164 14.29 -8.73 14.55
C LEU A 164 14.74 -10.07 15.09
N VAL A 165 14.04 -11.14 14.72
CA VAL A 165 14.38 -12.51 15.14
C VAL A 165 15.72 -12.95 14.54
N GLU A 166 15.97 -12.69 13.27
CA GLU A 166 17.24 -13.02 12.62
C GLU A 166 18.43 -12.32 13.29
N ARG A 167 18.29 -11.03 13.61
CA ARG A 167 19.33 -10.29 14.36
C ARG A 167 19.59 -10.90 15.74
N ALA A 168 18.54 -11.26 16.47
CA ALA A 168 18.65 -11.87 17.79
C ALA A 168 19.34 -13.23 17.74
N MET A 169 19.07 -14.04 16.71
CA MET A 169 19.65 -15.38 16.57
C MET A 169 21.12 -15.38 16.14
N HIS A 170 21.53 -14.42 15.34
CA HIS A 170 22.85 -14.47 14.68
C HIS A 170 23.83 -13.37 15.13
N GLY A 171 23.42 -12.45 16.03
CA GLY A 171 24.26 -11.37 16.56
C GLY A 171 24.72 -10.33 15.53
N HIS A 172 24.65 -10.65 14.28
CA HIS A 172 24.81 -9.79 13.10
C HIS A 172 24.39 -10.65 11.91
N VAL A 173 23.45 -10.18 11.12
CA VAL A 173 23.06 -10.92 9.90
C VAL A 173 24.30 -10.98 9.01
N PRO A 174 24.75 -12.18 8.58
CA PRO A 174 25.88 -12.25 7.65
C PRO A 174 25.56 -11.36 6.44
N ASP A 175 26.59 -10.65 6.00
CA ASP A 175 26.59 -9.93 4.72
C ASP A 175 26.39 -11.00 3.62
N ARG A 176 25.11 -11.40 3.45
CA ARG A 176 24.70 -12.26 2.34
C ARG A 176 24.71 -11.38 1.12
N ASP A 177 25.31 -11.88 0.08
CA ASP A 177 25.43 -11.32 -1.27
C ASP A 177 24.60 -10.05 -1.54
N GLU A 178 25.13 -9.12 -2.33
CA GLU A 178 24.50 -7.85 -2.65
C GLU A 178 22.97 -8.02 -2.80
N PRO A 179 22.16 -7.20 -2.13
CA PRO A 179 20.70 -7.34 -2.19
C PRO A 179 20.23 -7.23 -3.63
N GLY A 180 19.22 -8.00 -3.98
CA GLY A 180 18.54 -7.87 -5.27
C GLY A 180 17.95 -6.49 -5.46
N GLN A 181 17.65 -6.12 -6.68
CA GLN A 181 17.18 -4.80 -7.07
C GLN A 181 15.66 -4.74 -7.11
N ILE A 182 15.07 -3.62 -6.65
CA ILE A 182 13.66 -3.33 -6.84
C ILE A 182 13.51 -2.32 -8.00
N TYR A 183 12.89 -2.77 -9.08
CA TYR A 183 12.46 -1.92 -10.18
C TYR A 183 11.11 -1.31 -9.85
N LEU A 184 11.01 0.01 -9.90
CA LEU A 184 9.78 0.74 -9.58
C LEU A 184 9.19 1.36 -10.86
N CYS A 185 8.03 0.87 -11.26
CA CYS A 185 7.33 1.30 -12.45
C CYS A 185 6.11 2.17 -12.11
N ASN A 186 6.03 3.34 -12.76
CA ASN A 186 4.83 4.17 -12.73
C ASN A 186 3.94 3.84 -13.94
N ALA A 187 2.84 3.13 -13.71
CA ALA A 187 1.88 2.73 -14.75
C ALA A 187 1.15 3.91 -15.42
N ASP A 188 1.21 5.11 -14.87
CA ASP A 188 0.68 6.30 -15.53
C ASP A 188 1.62 6.83 -16.63
N LEU A 189 2.91 6.44 -16.60
CA LEU A 189 3.96 6.92 -17.51
C LEU A 189 4.56 5.81 -18.38
N THR A 190 4.55 4.56 -17.93
CA THR A 190 5.23 3.44 -18.61
C THR A 190 4.23 2.57 -19.35
N GLY A 191 4.53 2.26 -20.61
CA GLY A 191 3.70 1.39 -21.45
C GLY A 191 3.79 -0.10 -21.07
N GLY A 192 2.74 -0.87 -21.35
CA GLY A 192 2.73 -2.31 -21.11
C GLY A 192 3.82 -3.07 -21.88
N ASP A 193 4.21 -2.59 -23.06
CA ASP A 193 5.29 -3.21 -23.86
C ASP A 193 6.66 -3.08 -23.21
N ASP A 194 6.97 -1.93 -22.61
CA ASP A 194 8.23 -1.70 -21.88
C ASP A 194 8.33 -2.59 -20.66
N ILE A 195 7.23 -2.74 -19.92
CA ILE A 195 7.16 -3.63 -18.75
C ILE A 195 7.35 -5.09 -19.19
N ARG A 196 6.67 -5.51 -20.26
CA ARG A 196 6.84 -6.86 -20.81
C ARG A 196 8.26 -7.12 -21.32
N ALA A 197 8.91 -6.10 -21.89
CA ALA A 197 10.30 -6.18 -22.31
C ALA A 197 11.23 -6.37 -21.10
N LEU A 198 11.04 -5.61 -20.03
CA LEU A 198 11.80 -5.75 -18.79
C LEU A 198 11.62 -7.15 -18.16
N ILE A 199 10.39 -7.66 -18.09
CA ILE A 199 10.13 -9.00 -17.56
C ILE A 199 10.80 -10.07 -18.44
N ARG A 200 10.69 -9.95 -19.77
CA ARG A 200 11.30 -10.92 -20.70
C ARG A 200 12.83 -10.87 -20.73
N SER A 201 13.45 -9.77 -20.33
CA SER A 201 14.91 -9.67 -20.26
C SER A 201 15.54 -10.59 -19.20
N GLY A 202 14.73 -11.15 -18.28
CA GLY A 202 15.22 -11.96 -17.17
C GLY A 202 15.88 -11.14 -16.05
N MET A 203 15.78 -9.80 -16.09
CA MET A 203 16.28 -8.95 -15.01
C MET A 203 15.34 -8.90 -13.80
N VAL A 204 14.12 -9.42 -13.92
CA VAL A 204 13.09 -9.41 -12.89
C VAL A 204 12.64 -10.83 -12.61
N ASP A 205 12.75 -11.25 -11.34
CA ASP A 205 12.34 -12.58 -10.87
C ASP A 205 10.90 -12.59 -10.37
N ARG A 206 10.43 -11.43 -9.82
CA ARG A 206 9.11 -11.31 -9.22
C ARG A 206 8.42 -10.01 -9.65
N VAL A 207 7.11 -10.08 -9.86
CA VAL A 207 6.29 -8.95 -10.27
C VAL A 207 5.15 -8.73 -9.30
N GLY A 208 5.03 -7.52 -8.77
CA GLY A 208 3.92 -7.12 -7.92
C GLY A 208 3.23 -5.87 -8.44
N ALA A 209 1.92 -5.74 -8.21
CA ALA A 209 1.18 -4.51 -8.51
C ALA A 209 0.47 -4.00 -7.27
N MET A 210 0.62 -2.70 -7.01
CA MET A 210 0.07 -2.02 -5.84
C MET A 210 -0.83 -0.86 -6.26
N GLY A 211 -1.97 -0.76 -5.60
CA GLY A 211 -3.02 0.21 -5.91
C GLY A 211 -3.96 -0.26 -7.02
N THR A 212 -5.23 0.12 -6.90
CA THR A 212 -6.31 -0.36 -7.77
C THR A 212 -6.06 -0.06 -9.25
N ARG A 213 -5.59 1.16 -9.56
CA ARG A 213 -5.31 1.58 -10.95
C ARG A 213 -4.17 0.79 -11.58
N ALA A 214 -3.12 0.48 -10.79
CA ALA A 214 -2.02 -0.35 -11.28
C ALA A 214 -2.47 -1.79 -11.54
N LYS A 215 -3.29 -2.37 -10.65
CA LYS A 215 -3.87 -3.71 -10.84
C LYS A 215 -4.78 -3.78 -12.08
N GLU A 216 -5.59 -2.75 -12.34
CA GLU A 216 -6.38 -2.64 -13.58
C GLU A 216 -5.51 -2.55 -14.83
N PHE A 217 -4.47 -1.72 -14.79
CA PHE A 217 -3.51 -1.59 -15.88
C PHE A 217 -2.87 -2.94 -16.20
N VAL A 218 -2.35 -3.63 -15.20
CA VAL A 218 -1.73 -4.96 -15.33
C VAL A 218 -2.71 -5.98 -15.91
N GLY A 219 -3.97 -5.99 -15.45
CA GLY A 219 -5.02 -6.86 -15.97
C GLY A 219 -5.32 -6.59 -17.45
N ARG A 220 -5.42 -5.32 -17.86
CA ARG A 220 -5.62 -4.91 -19.25
C ARG A 220 -4.43 -5.30 -20.14
N GLU A 221 -3.21 -5.13 -19.65
CA GLU A 221 -1.97 -5.48 -20.34
C GLU A 221 -1.62 -6.97 -20.25
N ARG A 222 -2.42 -7.77 -19.54
CA ARG A 222 -2.22 -9.22 -19.33
C ARG A 222 -0.84 -9.57 -18.77
N ILE A 223 -0.33 -8.76 -17.84
CA ILE A 223 0.90 -9.03 -17.12
C ILE A 223 0.57 -9.97 -15.96
N LEU A 224 1.32 -11.05 -15.80
CA LEU A 224 1.16 -11.97 -14.68
C LEU A 224 1.81 -11.38 -13.43
N LEU A 225 1.13 -11.49 -12.30
CA LEU A 225 1.59 -11.01 -11.02
C LEU A 225 1.90 -12.18 -10.08
N ASP A 226 3.02 -12.08 -9.37
CA ASP A 226 3.33 -12.92 -8.21
C ASP A 226 2.65 -12.37 -6.95
N TYR A 227 2.52 -11.03 -6.85
CA TYR A 227 1.99 -10.36 -5.66
C TYR A 227 0.93 -9.32 -6.01
N THR A 228 -0.20 -9.36 -5.29
CA THR A 228 -1.31 -8.41 -5.42
C THR A 228 -1.65 -7.68 -4.12
N TYR A 229 -1.03 -8.08 -2.99
CA TYR A 229 -1.15 -7.47 -1.65
C TYR A 229 0.12 -7.68 -0.85
N GLY A 230 0.42 -6.74 0.06
CA GLY A 230 1.69 -6.70 0.80
C GLY A 230 2.90 -6.64 -0.13
N VAL A 231 2.75 -5.93 -1.26
CA VAL A 231 3.69 -5.98 -2.39
C VAL A 231 5.05 -5.47 -1.99
N ILE A 232 5.12 -4.35 -1.27
CA ILE A 232 6.38 -3.72 -0.89
C ILE A 232 7.20 -4.68 -0.01
N ASP A 233 6.60 -5.17 1.09
CA ASP A 233 7.27 -6.04 2.04
C ASP A 233 7.73 -7.36 1.40
N LYS A 234 6.90 -7.93 0.52
CA LYS A 234 7.28 -9.14 -0.23
C LYS A 234 8.43 -8.91 -1.20
N CYS A 235 8.45 -7.76 -1.88
CA CYS A 235 9.55 -7.41 -2.78
C CYS A 235 10.83 -7.10 -1.99
N ILE A 236 10.74 -6.48 -0.81
CA ILE A 236 11.86 -6.29 0.11
C ILE A 236 12.43 -7.65 0.54
N LEU A 237 11.57 -8.58 1.03
CA LEU A 237 11.99 -9.94 1.39
C LEU A 237 12.74 -10.66 0.25
N LYS A 238 12.25 -10.48 -0.98
CA LYS A 238 12.89 -11.09 -2.15
C LYS A 238 14.23 -10.43 -2.47
N ALA A 239 14.30 -9.10 -2.39
CA ALA A 239 15.55 -8.38 -2.58
C ALA A 239 16.61 -8.78 -1.53
N LEU A 240 16.22 -8.98 -0.28
CA LEU A 240 17.13 -9.49 0.77
C LEU A 240 17.68 -10.88 0.50
N ASN A 241 16.98 -11.67 -0.30
CA ASN A 241 17.42 -12.99 -0.76
C ASN A 241 18.16 -12.95 -2.12
N GLY A 242 18.50 -11.74 -2.64
CA GLY A 242 19.18 -11.56 -3.92
C GLY A 242 18.28 -11.68 -5.15
N GLU A 243 16.94 -11.81 -4.99
CA GLU A 243 15.99 -11.83 -6.10
C GLU A 243 15.60 -10.41 -6.51
N ASN A 244 15.55 -10.13 -7.81
CA ASN A 244 15.09 -8.85 -8.34
C ASN A 244 13.57 -8.80 -8.43
N SER A 245 12.98 -7.69 -8.04
CA SER A 245 11.52 -7.52 -8.07
C SER A 245 11.11 -6.30 -8.86
N LEU A 246 9.93 -6.36 -9.48
CA LEU A 246 9.27 -5.22 -10.14
C LEU A 246 8.02 -4.86 -9.38
N ILE A 247 7.93 -3.62 -8.90
CA ILE A 247 6.72 -3.04 -8.32
C ILE A 247 6.09 -2.12 -9.36
N ILE A 248 4.87 -2.45 -9.78
CA ILE A 248 4.05 -1.64 -10.67
C ILE A 248 3.05 -0.88 -9.82
N THR A 249 3.07 0.46 -9.88
CA THR A 249 2.14 1.31 -9.13
C THR A 249 1.76 2.55 -9.95
N THR A 250 1.00 3.48 -9.39
CA THR A 250 0.64 4.75 -10.02
C THR A 250 1.36 5.92 -9.38
N GLY A 251 1.37 7.08 -10.05
CA GLY A 251 2.13 8.26 -9.62
C GLY A 251 1.92 8.66 -8.18
N GLY A 252 0.68 8.55 -7.66
CA GLY A 252 0.35 8.85 -6.26
C GLY A 252 1.09 7.97 -5.25
N MET A 253 1.34 6.70 -5.60
CA MET A 253 1.95 5.71 -4.71
C MET A 253 3.46 5.55 -4.89
N VAL A 254 4.07 6.08 -5.96
CA VAL A 254 5.52 5.98 -6.20
C VAL A 254 6.33 6.53 -5.02
N GLY A 255 5.91 7.68 -4.48
CA GLY A 255 6.54 8.29 -3.32
C GLY A 255 6.41 7.44 -2.06
N HIS A 256 5.24 6.82 -1.83
CA HIS A 256 4.99 5.92 -0.72
C HIS A 256 5.90 4.68 -0.79
N VAL A 257 5.95 4.00 -1.94
CA VAL A 257 6.83 2.82 -2.13
C VAL A 257 8.29 3.17 -1.84
N ARG A 258 8.79 4.29 -2.38
CA ARG A 258 10.18 4.72 -2.14
C ARG A 258 10.46 4.99 -0.67
N ARG A 259 9.54 5.70 0.01
CA ARG A 259 9.68 6.01 1.43
C ARG A 259 9.71 4.74 2.26
N ARG A 260 8.78 3.81 2.05
CA ARG A 260 8.70 2.56 2.80
C ARG A 260 9.97 1.69 2.63
N ILE A 261 10.54 1.61 1.42
CA ILE A 261 11.79 0.90 1.19
C ILE A 261 12.97 1.60 1.87
N ALA A 262 13.00 2.94 1.86
CA ALA A 262 14.05 3.73 2.52
C ALA A 262 13.97 3.58 4.05
N GLU A 263 12.78 3.69 4.65
CA GLU A 263 12.53 3.49 6.08
C GLU A 263 13.02 2.11 6.51
N TYR A 264 12.67 1.06 5.76
CA TYR A 264 13.19 -0.27 6.03
C TYR A 264 14.73 -0.32 5.96
N GLY A 265 15.34 0.33 4.96
CA GLY A 265 16.79 0.41 4.83
C GLY A 265 17.48 1.08 6.03
N ASP A 266 16.89 2.19 6.52
CA ASP A 266 17.38 2.93 7.68
C ASP A 266 17.25 2.12 8.98
N GLU A 267 16.12 1.44 9.19
CA GLU A 267 15.83 0.61 10.35
C GLU A 267 16.65 -0.68 10.39
N SER A 268 16.78 -1.34 9.24
CA SER A 268 17.50 -2.62 9.13
C SER A 268 19.01 -2.48 8.96
N GLY A 269 19.49 -1.29 8.57
CA GLY A 269 20.86 -1.06 8.15
C GLY A 269 21.22 -1.71 6.80
N ARG A 270 20.21 -2.13 6.02
CA ARG A 270 20.35 -2.79 4.73
C ARG A 270 19.72 -1.95 3.62
N ALA A 271 20.54 -1.21 2.87
CA ALA A 271 20.05 -0.45 1.73
C ALA A 271 19.64 -1.37 0.58
N ILE A 272 18.37 -1.27 0.12
CA ILE A 272 17.89 -1.97 -1.05
C ILE A 272 17.89 -1.01 -2.24
N PRO A 273 18.58 -1.32 -3.35
CA PRO A 273 18.63 -0.46 -4.52
C PRO A 273 17.26 -0.41 -5.21
N VAL A 274 16.77 0.83 -5.46
CA VAL A 274 15.51 1.08 -6.17
C VAL A 274 15.79 1.81 -7.47
N THR A 275 15.48 1.17 -8.59
CA THR A 275 15.66 1.76 -9.92
C THR A 275 14.32 2.10 -10.54
N PRO A 276 14.07 3.36 -10.93
CA PRO A 276 12.88 3.71 -11.69
C PRO A 276 12.96 3.08 -13.08
N VAL A 277 11.85 2.48 -13.53
CA VAL A 277 11.69 2.06 -14.92
C VAL A 277 11.43 3.32 -15.73
N GLN A 278 12.38 3.70 -16.61
CA GLN A 278 12.26 4.88 -17.48
C GLN A 278 11.40 4.54 -18.70
N GLU A 279 10.70 5.56 -19.24
CA GLU A 279 10.13 5.49 -20.58
C GLU A 279 11.24 5.19 -21.59
N SER A 280 11.03 4.19 -22.46
CA SER A 280 11.80 4.15 -23.70
C SER A 280 11.47 5.43 -24.45
N ALA A 281 12.47 6.30 -24.67
CA ALA A 281 12.32 7.49 -25.48
C ALA A 281 11.64 7.10 -26.79
N SER A 282 10.42 7.56 -27.02
CA SER A 282 9.75 7.42 -28.31
C SER A 282 10.69 7.97 -29.36
N PRO A 283 10.97 7.27 -30.48
CA PRO A 283 11.76 7.84 -31.57
C PRO A 283 11.08 9.14 -32.03
N GLU A 284 11.81 10.24 -32.02
CA GLU A 284 11.33 11.51 -32.59
C GLU A 284 10.70 11.25 -33.97
N PRO A 285 9.49 11.79 -34.23
CA PRO A 285 8.90 11.65 -35.54
C PRO A 285 9.84 12.27 -36.59
N GLY A 286 10.24 11.43 -37.52
CA GLY A 286 11.21 11.58 -38.58
C GLY A 286 11.51 13.01 -39.07
N ARG A 287 12.79 13.34 -39.05
CA ARG A 287 13.36 14.24 -40.05
C ARG A 287 13.22 13.52 -41.40
N GLU A 288 12.35 14.04 -42.25
CA GLU A 288 12.35 13.71 -43.68
C GLU A 288 13.77 13.95 -44.25
N PRO A 289 14.35 13.02 -44.98
CA PRO A 289 15.56 13.30 -45.72
C PRO A 289 15.25 14.33 -46.84
N ALA A 290 15.94 15.46 -46.78
CA ALA A 290 15.94 16.40 -47.90
C ALA A 290 16.44 15.66 -49.15
N LEU A 291 15.57 15.61 -50.17
CA LEU A 291 15.92 15.19 -51.51
C LEU A 291 16.76 16.32 -52.12
N GLU A 292 18.02 16.04 -52.41
CA GLU A 292 18.76 16.64 -53.54
C GLU A 292 18.82 15.65 -54.69
#